data_01f1b18305b853c1f422aafdd8b331d1
#
_entry.id   01f1b18305b853c1f422aafdd8b331d1
#
_cell.length_a   1.000
_cell.length_b   1.000
_cell.length_c   1.000
_cell.angle_alpha   90.00
_cell.angle_beta   90.00
_cell.angle_gamma   90.00
#
_symmetry.space_group_name_H-M   'P 1'
#
loop_
_entity.id
_entity.type
_entity.pdbx_description
1 polymer ?
#
loop_
_entity_poly.entity_id
_entity_poly.type
_entity_poly.pdbx_seq_one_letter_code
_entity_poly.pdbx_strand_id
1 'polypeptide(L)'
;GRVYSVAVATLPGGRGDGVPIQGLIDLEPGTHIVSYFAGAASTRLLLSGSGGYGFIAEASSLVARNKAGKAFVTIQEGETLCLPSVVDAPDGTAATHIACLSSDAQVLTYPLAELKVMTGGRGLQLMKLADGASLVGAAAYTRSVRISGTGRGGKEREEVLEIRSLNNAAGKRASKGKAAGWTFKPVKIERIE
;
A
#
# COMPACT_ATOMS: atom_id res chain seq x y z
N GLY A 1 -5.22 9.70 -6.67
CA GLY A 1 -5.81 9.00 -5.54
C GLY A 1 -7.30 8.70 -5.70
N ARG A 2 -7.73 8.23 -6.90
CA ARG A 2 -9.13 7.83 -7.17
C ARG A 2 -9.34 6.33 -7.01
N VAL A 3 -10.55 5.96 -6.67
CA VAL A 3 -11.03 4.58 -6.64
C VAL A 3 -12.18 4.41 -7.62
N TYR A 4 -12.21 3.24 -8.25
CA TYR A 4 -13.23 2.83 -9.20
C TYR A 4 -13.84 1.51 -8.74
N SER A 5 -15.10 1.28 -9.05
CA SER A 5 -15.76 0.01 -8.71
C SER A 5 -16.44 -0.58 -9.94
N VAL A 6 -16.21 -1.87 -10.13
CA VAL A 6 -16.81 -2.65 -11.20
C VAL A 6 -17.57 -3.81 -10.57
N ALA A 7 -18.85 -3.95 -10.91
CA ALA A 7 -19.61 -5.09 -10.43
C ALA A 7 -19.10 -6.37 -11.10
N VAL A 8 -18.79 -7.40 -10.31
CA VAL A 8 -18.27 -8.68 -10.82
C VAL A 8 -19.21 -9.29 -11.88
N ALA A 9 -20.51 -9.12 -11.70
CA ALA A 9 -21.51 -9.61 -12.67
C ALA A 9 -21.43 -8.95 -14.08
N THR A 10 -20.73 -7.80 -14.21
CA THR A 10 -20.53 -7.12 -15.50
C THR A 10 -19.23 -7.51 -16.18
N LEU A 11 -18.39 -8.30 -15.51
CA LEU A 11 -17.15 -8.80 -16.09
C LEU A 11 -17.44 -9.91 -17.11
N PRO A 12 -16.69 -9.99 -18.21
CA PRO A 12 -16.85 -11.08 -19.17
C PRO A 12 -16.51 -12.41 -18.51
N GLY A 13 -17.17 -13.47 -18.96
CA GLY A 13 -16.81 -14.84 -18.56
C GLY A 13 -15.37 -15.17 -18.94
N GLY A 14 -14.74 -16.12 -18.23
CA GLY A 14 -13.34 -16.50 -18.43
C GLY A 14 -13.01 -17.18 -19.77
N ARG A 15 -13.94 -17.16 -20.74
CA ARG A 15 -13.73 -17.66 -22.10
C ARG A 15 -13.67 -16.47 -23.06
N GLY A 16 -12.51 -16.22 -23.66
CA GLY A 16 -12.29 -15.15 -24.63
C GLY A 16 -11.15 -14.20 -24.22
N ASP A 17 -10.90 -13.19 -25.06
CA ASP A 17 -9.75 -12.27 -24.92
C ASP A 17 -9.93 -11.21 -23.84
N GLY A 18 -11.04 -11.22 -23.11
CA GLY A 18 -11.37 -10.21 -22.11
C GLY A 18 -11.85 -8.89 -22.71
N VAL A 19 -12.00 -7.88 -21.88
CA VAL A 19 -12.33 -6.51 -22.29
C VAL A 19 -11.36 -5.52 -21.66
N PRO A 20 -10.97 -4.45 -22.39
CA PRO A 20 -10.14 -3.40 -21.81
C PRO A 20 -10.83 -2.75 -20.63
N ILE A 21 -10.06 -2.49 -19.55
CA ILE A 21 -10.60 -1.86 -18.32
C ILE A 21 -11.24 -0.49 -18.61
N GLN A 22 -10.75 0.22 -19.63
CA GLN A 22 -11.28 1.52 -20.06
C GLN A 22 -12.73 1.42 -20.59
N GLY A 23 -13.20 0.24 -20.96
CA GLY A 23 -14.61 0.00 -21.29
C GLY A 23 -15.51 -0.09 -20.04
N LEU A 24 -14.94 -0.35 -18.87
CA LEU A 24 -15.65 -0.55 -17.61
C LEU A 24 -15.61 0.68 -16.71
N ILE A 25 -14.56 1.49 -16.78
CA ILE A 25 -14.35 2.70 -15.98
C ILE A 25 -13.90 3.87 -16.86
N ASP A 26 -14.20 5.08 -16.43
CA ASP A 26 -13.75 6.32 -17.08
C ASP A 26 -12.43 6.76 -16.43
N LEU A 27 -11.33 6.13 -16.86
CA LEU A 27 -10.00 6.45 -16.36
C LEU A 27 -9.55 7.80 -16.88
N GLU A 28 -9.08 8.70 -15.99
CA GLU A 28 -8.57 10.00 -16.39
C GLU A 28 -7.33 9.86 -17.29
N PRO A 29 -7.21 10.67 -18.37
CA PRO A 29 -6.03 10.63 -19.24
C PRO A 29 -4.72 10.81 -18.48
N GLY A 30 -3.70 10.05 -18.85
CA GLY A 30 -2.38 10.10 -18.20
C GLY A 30 -2.30 9.39 -16.86
N THR A 31 -3.38 8.77 -16.39
CA THR A 31 -3.39 7.97 -15.16
C THR A 31 -3.28 6.47 -15.46
N HIS A 32 -2.86 5.72 -14.45
CA HIS A 32 -2.75 4.26 -14.53
C HIS A 32 -3.32 3.61 -13.26
N ILE A 33 -3.70 2.36 -13.38
CA ILE A 33 -4.20 1.58 -12.26
C ILE A 33 -3.03 1.07 -11.44
N VAL A 34 -3.03 1.37 -10.14
CA VAL A 34 -1.98 0.95 -9.20
C VAL A 34 -2.26 -0.46 -8.68
N SER A 35 -3.51 -0.80 -8.40
CA SER A 35 -3.87 -2.08 -7.80
C SER A 35 -5.34 -2.43 -8.06
N TYR A 36 -5.64 -3.71 -7.95
CA TYR A 36 -6.99 -4.27 -7.95
C TYR A 36 -7.26 -4.93 -6.60
N PHE A 37 -8.50 -4.85 -6.17
CA PHE A 37 -8.95 -5.53 -4.95
C PHE A 37 -10.32 -6.16 -5.18
N ALA A 38 -10.47 -7.39 -4.72
CA ALA A 38 -11.76 -8.08 -4.58
C ALA A 38 -11.78 -8.78 -3.22
N GLY A 39 -12.85 -8.59 -2.47
CA GLY A 39 -12.96 -9.15 -1.11
C GLY A 39 -14.23 -8.70 -0.41
N ALA A 40 -14.36 -9.06 0.86
CA ALA A 40 -15.50 -8.68 1.69
C ALA A 40 -15.55 -7.16 1.90
N ALA A 41 -16.75 -6.60 1.99
CA ALA A 41 -16.97 -5.18 2.24
C ALA A 41 -16.34 -4.67 3.55
N SER A 42 -16.21 -5.55 4.54
CA SER A 42 -15.59 -5.29 5.84
C SER A 42 -14.05 -5.40 5.84
N THR A 43 -13.44 -5.89 4.76
CA THR A 43 -11.98 -6.01 4.69
C THR A 43 -11.33 -4.64 4.79
N ARG A 44 -10.35 -4.53 5.68
CA ARG A 44 -9.59 -3.30 5.87
C ARG A 44 -8.34 -3.29 4.99
N LEU A 45 -8.07 -2.15 4.40
CA LEU A 45 -6.90 -1.88 3.55
C LEU A 45 -6.11 -0.72 4.13
N LEU A 46 -4.79 -0.86 4.21
CA LEU A 46 -3.86 0.22 4.46
C LEU A 46 -3.55 0.91 3.14
N LEU A 47 -3.91 2.17 3.03
CA LEU A 47 -3.68 3.02 1.86
C LEU A 47 -2.63 4.07 2.19
N SER A 48 -1.68 4.30 1.29
CA SER A 48 -0.61 5.27 1.51
C SER A 48 -0.17 5.95 0.21
N GLY A 49 0.43 7.12 0.36
CA GLY A 49 1.07 7.87 -0.70
C GLY A 49 2.58 8.00 -0.50
N SER A 50 3.32 8.22 -1.56
CA SER A 50 4.79 8.35 -1.55
C SER A 50 5.30 9.50 -0.69
N GLY A 51 4.44 10.47 -0.33
CA GLY A 51 4.73 11.55 0.62
C GLY A 51 4.75 11.11 2.09
N GLY A 52 4.56 9.82 2.39
CA GLY A 52 4.67 9.30 3.75
C GLY A 52 3.41 9.43 4.59
N TYR A 53 2.25 9.64 3.97
CA TYR A 53 0.94 9.72 4.63
C TYR A 53 0.06 8.53 4.24
N GLY A 54 -0.87 8.17 5.13
CA GLY A 54 -1.79 7.09 4.87
C GLY A 54 -2.79 6.85 6.01
N PHE A 55 -3.68 5.90 5.78
CA PHE A 55 -4.73 5.53 6.72
C PHE A 55 -5.26 4.13 6.41
N ILE A 56 -6.05 3.59 7.31
CA ILE A 56 -6.80 2.35 7.10
C ILE A 56 -8.19 2.71 6.58
N ALA A 57 -8.67 1.98 5.57
CA ALA A 57 -10.02 2.13 5.05
C ALA A 57 -10.72 0.77 4.96
N GLU A 58 -12.02 0.72 5.22
CA GLU A 58 -12.84 -0.44 4.89
C GLU A 58 -13.16 -0.46 3.40
N ALA A 59 -13.15 -1.64 2.79
CA ALA A 59 -13.46 -1.83 1.36
C ALA A 59 -14.84 -1.26 1.00
N SER A 60 -15.82 -1.34 1.90
CA SER A 60 -17.14 -0.71 1.76
C SER A 60 -17.07 0.78 1.46
N SER A 61 -16.12 1.49 2.09
CA SER A 61 -15.94 2.93 1.90
C SER A 61 -15.26 3.29 0.57
N LEU A 62 -14.62 2.33 -0.12
CA LEU A 62 -13.98 2.54 -1.41
C LEU A 62 -14.95 2.40 -2.60
N VAL A 63 -16.16 1.90 -2.37
CA VAL A 63 -17.12 1.70 -3.45
C VAL A 63 -17.51 3.03 -4.12
N ALA A 64 -17.25 3.14 -5.43
CA ALA A 64 -17.68 4.26 -6.27
C ALA A 64 -18.97 3.89 -7.00
N ARG A 65 -19.92 4.84 -7.07
CA ARG A 65 -21.27 4.59 -7.66
C ARG A 65 -21.31 4.78 -9.18
N ASN A 66 -20.34 5.48 -9.75
CA ASN A 66 -20.30 5.80 -11.17
C ASN A 66 -18.93 5.39 -11.77
N LYS A 67 -18.90 5.31 -13.12
CA LYS A 67 -17.69 4.91 -13.86
C LYS A 67 -16.52 5.89 -13.71
N ALA A 68 -16.79 7.17 -13.43
CA ALA A 68 -15.76 8.18 -13.20
C ALA A 68 -15.04 7.99 -11.86
N GLY A 69 -15.48 7.03 -11.05
CA GLY A 69 -14.90 6.79 -9.73
C GLY A 69 -15.07 7.94 -8.77
N LYS A 70 -14.35 7.91 -7.66
CA LYS A 70 -14.33 9.02 -6.68
C LYS A 70 -12.91 9.27 -6.17
N ALA A 71 -12.59 10.53 -5.85
CA ALA A 71 -11.39 10.87 -5.10
C ALA A 71 -11.48 10.21 -3.70
N PHE A 72 -10.43 9.55 -3.27
CA PHE A 72 -10.40 8.83 -2.00
C PHE A 72 -9.13 9.09 -1.21
N VAL A 73 -7.96 8.94 -1.82
CA VAL A 73 -6.69 9.28 -1.18
C VAL A 73 -6.19 10.62 -1.71
N THR A 74 -6.00 11.58 -0.81
CA THR A 74 -5.42 12.87 -1.19
C THR A 74 -3.91 12.73 -1.28
N ILE A 75 -3.35 12.94 -2.46
CA ILE A 75 -1.92 13.02 -2.74
C ILE A 75 -1.58 14.42 -3.24
N GLN A 76 -0.37 14.91 -2.94
CA GLN A 76 0.10 16.21 -3.42
C GLN A 76 0.74 16.08 -4.81
N GLU A 77 1.01 17.23 -5.43
CA GLU A 77 1.75 17.27 -6.69
C GLU A 77 3.11 16.58 -6.55
N GLY A 78 3.47 15.74 -7.51
CA GLY A 78 4.68 14.93 -7.47
C GLY A 78 4.61 13.65 -6.61
N GLU A 79 3.54 13.46 -5.82
CA GLU A 79 3.33 12.23 -5.07
C GLU A 79 2.60 11.17 -5.91
N THR A 80 2.84 9.91 -5.61
CA THR A 80 2.17 8.75 -6.20
C THR A 80 1.51 7.90 -5.12
N LEU A 81 0.53 7.08 -5.49
CA LEU A 81 0.00 6.07 -4.59
C LEU A 81 0.98 4.92 -4.45
N CYS A 82 1.15 4.44 -3.22
CA CYS A 82 1.81 3.16 -2.95
C CYS A 82 0.84 1.99 -3.17
N LEU A 83 1.36 0.78 -3.28
CA LEU A 83 0.54 -0.43 -3.32
C LEU A 83 -0.23 -0.55 -2.00
N PRO A 84 -1.56 -0.77 -2.05
CA PRO A 84 -2.34 -1.04 -0.86
C PRO A 84 -1.89 -2.34 -0.17
N SER A 85 -2.00 -2.38 1.16
CA SER A 85 -1.77 -3.60 1.93
C SER A 85 -3.05 -4.05 2.62
N VAL A 86 -3.40 -5.32 2.49
CA VAL A 86 -4.56 -5.91 3.17
C VAL A 86 -4.23 -6.04 4.66
N VAL A 87 -5.11 -5.50 5.52
CA VAL A 87 -4.98 -5.58 6.98
C VAL A 87 -5.52 -6.91 7.50
N ASP A 88 -6.68 -7.31 6.99
CA ASP A 88 -7.37 -8.53 7.40
C ASP A 88 -7.09 -9.64 6.38
N ALA A 89 -6.36 -10.67 6.78
CA ALA A 89 -6.08 -11.80 5.91
C ALA A 89 -7.35 -12.62 5.62
N PRO A 90 -7.40 -13.38 4.52
CA PRO A 90 -8.56 -14.19 4.15
C PRO A 90 -8.96 -15.25 5.21
N ASP A 91 -8.00 -15.69 6.02
CA ASP A 91 -8.22 -16.62 7.13
C ASP A 91 -8.80 -15.96 8.40
N GLY A 92 -9.08 -14.65 8.33
CA GLY A 92 -9.58 -13.85 9.45
C GLY A 92 -8.49 -13.30 10.38
N THR A 93 -7.22 -13.59 10.13
CA THR A 93 -6.11 -13.06 10.93
C THR A 93 -5.87 -11.58 10.59
N ALA A 94 -6.10 -10.71 11.56
CA ALA A 94 -5.81 -9.29 11.41
C ALA A 94 -4.32 -9.00 11.65
N ALA A 95 -3.74 -8.10 10.85
CA ALA A 95 -2.40 -7.57 11.11
C ALA A 95 -2.37 -6.83 12.46
N THR A 96 -1.23 -6.90 13.13
CA THR A 96 -1.00 -6.26 14.42
C THR A 96 -0.11 -5.03 14.33
N HIS A 97 0.72 -4.95 13.30
CA HIS A 97 1.72 -3.91 13.11
C HIS A 97 1.73 -3.39 11.67
N ILE A 98 2.40 -2.27 11.48
CA ILE A 98 2.71 -1.67 10.19
C ILE A 98 4.23 -1.60 10.05
N ALA A 99 4.74 -1.93 8.87
CA ALA A 99 6.11 -1.67 8.45
C ALA A 99 6.10 -0.67 7.30
N CYS A 100 6.74 0.47 7.49
CA CYS A 100 6.96 1.49 6.48
C CYS A 100 8.38 1.36 5.91
N LEU A 101 8.52 1.56 4.61
CA LEU A 101 9.78 1.49 3.89
C LEU A 101 9.97 2.74 3.04
N SER A 102 11.10 3.43 3.21
CA SER A 102 11.45 4.58 2.38
C SER A 102 12.43 4.23 1.27
N SER A 103 12.54 5.11 0.27
CA SER A 103 13.42 4.93 -0.89
C SER A 103 14.91 4.98 -0.55
N ASP A 104 15.27 5.57 0.61
CA ASP A 104 16.62 5.57 1.19
C ASP A 104 16.84 4.39 2.17
N ALA A 105 16.04 3.32 2.04
CA ALA A 105 16.14 2.08 2.80
C ALA A 105 16.02 2.24 4.32
N GLN A 106 15.21 3.19 4.78
CA GLN A 106 14.81 3.26 6.19
C GLN A 106 13.58 2.38 6.42
N VAL A 107 13.57 1.63 7.49
CA VAL A 107 12.41 0.82 7.94
C VAL A 107 11.93 1.36 9.27
N LEU A 108 10.62 1.54 9.39
CA LEU A 108 9.94 1.93 10.63
C LEU A 108 8.78 0.98 10.88
N THR A 109 8.72 0.41 12.08
CA THR A 109 7.58 -0.41 12.48
C THR A 109 6.90 0.14 13.74
N TYR A 110 5.60 0.00 13.82
CA TYR A 110 4.78 0.42 14.97
C TYR A 110 3.44 -0.32 14.98
N PRO A 111 2.71 -0.32 16.12
CA PRO A 111 1.41 -0.98 16.23
C PRO A 111 0.38 -0.44 15.23
N LEU A 112 -0.40 -1.32 14.63
CA LEU A 112 -1.50 -0.97 13.72
C LEU A 112 -2.51 -0.01 14.38
N ALA A 113 -2.71 -0.16 15.70
CA ALA A 113 -3.64 0.66 16.49
C ALA A 113 -3.29 2.17 16.50
N GLU A 114 -2.07 2.56 16.11
CA GLU A 114 -1.70 3.97 15.96
C GLU A 114 -2.32 4.64 14.72
N LEU A 115 -2.91 3.86 13.80
CA LEU A 115 -3.64 4.39 12.66
C LEU A 115 -5.15 4.36 12.88
N LYS A 116 -5.81 5.35 12.28
CA LYS A 116 -7.27 5.46 12.28
C LYS A 116 -7.87 4.85 11.02
N VAL A 117 -9.07 4.29 11.15
CA VAL A 117 -9.93 3.97 10.01
C VAL A 117 -10.58 5.27 9.54
N MET A 118 -10.48 5.54 8.23
CA MET A 118 -10.99 6.76 7.61
C MET A 118 -11.75 6.43 6.32
N THR A 119 -12.65 7.33 5.93
CA THR A 119 -13.46 7.22 4.71
C THR A 119 -12.92 8.07 3.56
N GLY A 120 -11.63 8.40 3.60
CA GLY A 120 -10.91 9.17 2.58
C GLY A 120 -10.01 10.25 3.18
N GLY A 121 -9.25 10.93 2.33
CA GLY A 121 -8.36 12.03 2.70
C GLY A 121 -6.87 11.71 2.58
N ARG A 122 -6.01 12.55 3.17
CA ARG A 122 -4.55 12.34 3.15
C ARG A 122 -4.09 11.31 4.20
N GLY A 123 -4.85 11.18 5.27
CA GLY A 123 -4.48 10.33 6.40
C GLY A 123 -3.51 10.98 7.37
N LEU A 124 -2.83 10.13 8.14
CA LEU A 124 -1.83 10.50 9.13
C LEU A 124 -0.43 10.29 8.56
N GLN A 125 0.53 11.06 9.06
CA GLN A 125 1.93 10.79 8.72
C GLN A 125 2.33 9.41 9.24
N LEU A 126 2.74 8.53 8.33
CA LEU A 126 3.19 7.17 8.63
C LEU A 126 4.65 7.17 9.06
N MET A 127 5.50 7.88 8.29
CA MET A 127 6.95 7.92 8.45
C MET A 127 7.45 9.33 8.13
N LYS A 128 8.44 9.81 8.88
CA LYS A 128 9.17 11.04 8.51
C LYS A 128 10.22 10.68 7.47
N LEU A 129 10.09 11.24 6.29
CA LEU A 129 11.03 11.04 5.19
C LEU A 129 12.18 12.05 5.26
N ALA A 130 13.36 11.64 4.80
CA ALA A 130 14.47 12.55 4.58
C ALA A 130 14.22 13.40 3.32
N ASP A 131 14.97 14.50 3.16
CA ASP A 131 14.88 15.36 1.99
C ASP A 131 15.19 14.54 0.73
N GLY A 132 14.32 14.63 -0.26
CA GLY A 132 14.43 13.89 -1.51
C GLY A 132 14.04 12.40 -1.42
N ALA A 133 13.74 11.88 -0.23
CA ALA A 133 13.24 10.51 -0.07
C ALA A 133 11.72 10.44 -0.22
N SER A 134 11.23 9.28 -0.64
CA SER A 134 9.80 8.97 -0.76
C SER A 134 9.47 7.69 0.01
N LEU A 135 8.21 7.53 0.38
CA LEU A 135 7.71 6.26 0.87
C LEU A 135 7.59 5.29 -0.31
N VAL A 136 8.26 4.15 -0.23
CA VAL A 136 8.13 3.04 -1.19
C VAL A 136 6.81 2.31 -0.96
N GLY A 137 6.44 2.13 0.30
CA GLY A 137 5.21 1.50 0.69
C GLY A 137 5.09 1.30 2.20
N ALA A 138 3.91 0.84 2.59
CA ALA A 138 3.62 0.42 3.95
C ALA A 138 2.87 -0.92 3.91
N ALA A 139 3.32 -1.89 4.68
CA ALA A 139 2.70 -3.21 4.79
C ALA A 139 2.13 -3.42 6.20
N ALA A 140 0.89 -3.85 6.26
CA ALA A 140 0.27 -4.35 7.48
C ALA A 140 0.68 -5.82 7.67
N TYR A 141 1.23 -6.20 8.83
CA TYR A 141 1.81 -7.53 9.05
C TYR A 141 1.57 -8.06 10.46
N THR A 142 1.77 -9.36 10.64
CA THR A 142 1.77 -10.05 11.93
C THR A 142 3.15 -10.60 12.27
N ARG A 143 3.82 -11.26 11.34
CA ARG A 143 5.11 -11.96 11.56
C ARG A 143 6.23 -11.44 10.69
N SER A 144 5.98 -11.28 9.39
CA SER A 144 7.03 -11.00 8.43
C SER A 144 6.57 -10.13 7.26
N VAL A 145 7.54 -9.47 6.64
CA VAL A 145 7.35 -8.74 5.39
C VAL A 145 8.47 -9.10 4.42
N ARG A 146 8.16 -9.10 3.13
CA ARG A 146 9.13 -9.19 2.06
C ARG A 146 9.41 -7.79 1.51
N ILE A 147 10.66 -7.53 1.27
CA ILE A 147 11.13 -6.33 0.58
C ILE A 147 11.82 -6.77 -0.70
N SER A 148 11.34 -6.27 -1.82
CA SER A 148 11.94 -6.50 -3.13
C SER A 148 12.57 -5.23 -3.66
N GLY A 149 13.62 -5.36 -4.43
CA GLY A 149 14.34 -4.22 -4.96
C GLY A 149 15.33 -4.57 -6.05
N THR A 150 16.09 -3.55 -6.47
CA THR A 150 17.05 -3.68 -7.56
C THR A 150 18.47 -3.48 -7.03
N GLY A 151 19.29 -4.49 -7.18
CA GLY A 151 20.72 -4.48 -6.83
C GLY A 151 21.61 -3.99 -7.97
N ARG A 152 22.90 -4.10 -7.76
CA ARG A 152 23.91 -3.70 -8.75
C ARG A 152 23.73 -4.46 -10.08
N GLY A 153 23.77 -3.73 -11.17
CA GLY A 153 23.58 -4.28 -12.53
C GLY A 153 22.13 -4.67 -12.84
N GLY A 154 21.12 -4.09 -12.15
CA GLY A 154 19.70 -4.32 -12.41
C GLY A 154 19.17 -5.67 -11.90
N LYS A 155 19.97 -6.42 -11.12
CA LYS A 155 19.56 -7.72 -10.58
C LYS A 155 18.47 -7.55 -9.52
N GLU A 156 17.43 -8.35 -9.61
CA GLU A 156 16.39 -8.43 -8.57
C GLU A 156 16.99 -8.93 -7.26
N ARG A 157 16.55 -8.34 -6.16
CA ARG A 157 16.93 -8.69 -4.79
C ARG A 157 15.69 -8.72 -3.93
N GLU A 158 15.68 -9.67 -3.02
CA GLU A 158 14.64 -9.80 -2.01
C GLU A 158 15.27 -9.98 -0.64
N GLU A 159 14.60 -9.45 0.37
CA GLU A 159 14.91 -9.62 1.78
C GLU A 159 13.63 -9.90 2.53
N VAL A 160 13.66 -10.89 3.41
CA VAL A 160 12.56 -11.19 4.33
C VAL A 160 12.93 -10.70 5.71
N LEU A 161 12.12 -9.76 6.22
CA LEU A 161 12.24 -9.28 7.60
C LEU A 161 11.26 -10.03 8.48
N GLU A 162 11.80 -10.88 9.33
CA GLU A 162 11.08 -11.57 10.39
C GLU A 162 10.83 -10.65 11.59
N ILE A 163 9.93 -11.05 12.48
CA ILE A 163 9.52 -10.28 13.67
C ILE A 163 10.70 -9.74 14.49
N ARG A 164 11.79 -10.50 14.61
CA ARG A 164 12.99 -10.05 15.33
C ARG A 164 13.63 -8.83 14.68
N SER A 165 13.81 -8.87 13.36
CA SER A 165 14.38 -7.75 12.57
C SER A 165 13.44 -6.55 12.55
N LEU A 166 12.14 -6.80 12.44
CA LEU A 166 11.12 -5.76 12.48
C LEU A 166 11.05 -5.07 13.85
N ASN A 167 11.20 -5.81 14.94
CA ASN A 167 11.27 -5.23 16.29
C ASN A 167 12.49 -4.33 16.46
N ASN A 168 13.63 -4.62 15.79
CA ASN A 168 14.78 -3.73 15.79
C ASN A 168 14.48 -2.39 15.09
N ALA A 169 13.55 -2.36 14.16
CA ALA A 169 13.08 -1.15 13.47
C ALA A 169 11.88 -0.46 14.17
N ALA A 170 11.49 -0.94 15.35
CA ALA A 170 10.38 -0.37 16.09
C ALA A 170 10.65 1.07 16.53
N GLY A 171 9.62 1.91 16.41
CA GLY A 171 9.66 3.32 16.77
C GLY A 171 8.26 3.91 16.88
N LYS A 172 8.19 5.19 17.21
CA LYS A 172 6.92 5.93 17.19
C LYS A 172 6.51 6.20 15.73
N ARG A 173 5.21 6.14 15.43
CA ARG A 173 4.68 6.60 14.14
C ARG A 173 5.21 8.00 13.82
N ALA A 174 5.41 8.31 12.55
CA ALA A 174 5.97 9.58 12.07
C ALA A 174 7.43 9.84 12.50
N SER A 175 8.17 8.86 13.00
CA SER A 175 9.62 8.96 13.15
C SER A 175 10.35 8.58 11.85
N LYS A 176 11.66 8.81 11.78
CA LYS A 176 12.47 8.55 10.57
C LYS A 176 12.67 7.07 10.25
N GLY A 177 12.57 6.19 11.24
CA GLY A 177 12.93 4.78 11.10
C GLY A 177 14.43 4.52 11.25
N LYS A 178 14.85 3.30 10.92
CA LYS A 178 16.23 2.83 11.02
C LYS A 178 16.74 2.31 9.69
N ALA A 179 17.99 2.60 9.37
CA ALA A 179 18.65 2.13 8.16
C ALA A 179 18.74 0.60 8.16
N ALA A 180 18.31 -0.02 7.07
CA ALA A 180 18.31 -1.47 6.92
C ALA A 180 19.67 -2.06 6.54
N GLY A 181 20.60 -1.23 6.08
CA GLY A 181 21.95 -1.66 5.69
C GLY A 181 22.03 -2.47 4.39
N TRP A 182 20.97 -2.48 3.58
CA TRP A 182 20.96 -3.19 2.31
C TRP A 182 21.83 -2.54 1.24
N THR A 183 22.30 -3.38 0.32
CA THR A 183 23.10 -2.95 -0.84
C THR A 183 22.27 -2.80 -2.13
N PHE A 184 20.95 -2.87 -2.03
CA PHE A 184 20.03 -2.73 -3.14
C PHE A 184 19.02 -1.60 -2.89
N LYS A 185 18.47 -1.04 -3.98
CA LYS A 185 17.43 -0.02 -3.93
C LYS A 185 16.07 -0.69 -3.74
N PRO A 186 15.37 -0.44 -2.63
CA PRO A 186 14.05 -1.04 -2.40
C PRO A 186 13.00 -0.43 -3.34
N VAL A 187 12.09 -1.26 -3.84
CA VAL A 187 10.99 -0.85 -4.74
C VAL A 187 9.62 -1.34 -4.28
N LYS A 188 9.57 -2.31 -3.35
CA LYS A 188 8.32 -2.87 -2.86
C LYS A 188 8.47 -3.42 -1.46
N ILE A 189 7.41 -3.31 -0.68
CA ILE A 189 7.22 -4.01 0.60
C ILE A 189 5.85 -4.68 0.60
N GLU A 190 5.78 -5.92 1.04
CA GLU A 190 4.54 -6.68 1.14
C GLU A 190 4.53 -7.65 2.31
N ARG A 191 3.33 -7.96 2.81
CA ARG A 191 3.09 -9.05 3.76
C ARG A 191 3.27 -10.39 3.05
N ILE A 192 3.83 -11.41 3.73
CA ILE A 192 4.07 -12.77 3.19
C ILE A 192 3.53 -13.91 4.06
N GLU A 193 2.75 -13.62 5.08
CA GLU A 193 2.09 -14.61 5.95
C GLU A 193 0.58 -14.67 5.71
#